data_f4768a0c35c3923f81eb18fe189fe197
#
_entry.id   f4768a0c35c3923f81eb18fe189fe197
#
_cell.length_a   1.000
_cell.length_b   1.000
_cell.length_c   1.000
_cell.angle_alpha   90.00
_cell.angle_beta   90.00
_cell.angle_gamma   90.00
#
_symmetry.space_group_name_H-M   'P 1'
#
loop_
_entity.id
_entity.type
_entity.pdbx_description
1 polymer ?
#
loop_
_entity_poly.entity_id
_entity_poly.type
_entity_poly.pdbx_seq_one_letter_code
_entity_poly.pdbx_strand_id
1 'polypeptide(L)'
;MQGSAATFVMALLHLGTLVAVFIAFHETIWKLIQEAFRMLGDIFTLKFSLKNMNDERKMIMMYIVASIPLAIIYPFKSIYDSIVQSGSLIFLGCCFLFTSAVLFISDRKDNGTKGTKEMTYKDALFIGLFQGFALLPGVSRSGSTIGSSLIRGFSKQFAVQFSFILGIPAIFAGSFVEIKDAMEIGATVEIVPMIVGFVVSAVVGFISIKMIDYLVKTDKYKIFAIYTLILGVVTVGLGIFG
;
A
#
# COMPACT_ATOMS: atom_id res chain seq x y z
N MET A 1 29.21 2.49 1.69
CA MET A 1 28.87 2.47 3.13
C MET A 1 27.67 3.37 3.49
N GLN A 2 27.53 4.61 2.96
CA GLN A 2 26.36 5.47 3.26
C GLN A 2 25.02 4.92 2.72
N GLY A 3 25.01 4.23 1.59
CA GLY A 3 23.79 3.67 1.02
C GLY A 3 23.16 2.52 1.83
N SER A 4 23.97 1.66 2.43
CA SER A 4 23.51 0.50 3.21
C SER A 4 22.86 0.90 4.53
N ALA A 5 23.41 1.91 5.21
CA ALA A 5 22.83 2.46 6.43
C ALA A 5 21.48 3.14 6.14
N ALA A 6 21.37 3.86 5.03
CA ALA A 6 20.10 4.47 4.61
C ALA A 6 19.02 3.43 4.32
N THR A 7 19.37 2.34 3.61
CA THR A 7 18.41 1.24 3.33
C THR A 7 17.91 0.58 4.60
N PHE A 8 18.80 0.33 5.57
CA PHE A 8 18.40 -0.24 6.85
C PHE A 8 17.46 0.68 7.65
N VAL A 9 17.76 1.98 7.68
CA VAL A 9 16.89 2.98 8.32
C VAL A 9 15.52 3.03 7.62
N MET A 10 15.47 3.01 6.29
CA MET A 10 14.21 2.98 5.54
C MET A 10 13.36 1.75 5.90
N ALA A 11 13.97 0.56 5.98
CA ALA A 11 13.28 -0.65 6.40
C ALA A 11 12.66 -0.52 7.81
N LEU A 12 13.39 0.07 8.75
CA LEU A 12 12.88 0.32 10.11
C LEU A 12 11.73 1.33 10.13
N LEU A 13 11.80 2.39 9.33
CA LEU A 13 10.70 3.34 9.20
C LEU A 13 9.45 2.67 8.60
N HIS A 14 9.61 1.79 7.62
CA HIS A 14 8.52 0.97 7.08
C HIS A 14 7.90 0.07 8.15
N LEU A 15 8.71 -0.60 8.98
CA LEU A 15 8.22 -1.41 10.09
C LEU A 15 7.50 -0.56 11.15
N GLY A 16 7.97 0.67 11.42
CA GLY A 16 7.27 1.60 12.30
C GLY A 16 5.87 1.96 11.76
N THR A 17 5.76 2.26 10.46
CA THR A 17 4.44 2.48 9.84
C THR A 17 3.57 1.24 9.83
N LEU A 18 4.16 0.04 9.75
CA LEU A 18 3.44 -1.23 9.86
C LEU A 18 2.80 -1.38 11.24
N VAL A 19 3.51 -1.02 12.32
CA VAL A 19 2.96 -0.99 13.68
C VAL A 19 1.77 -0.03 13.75
N ALA A 20 1.85 1.13 13.09
CA ALA A 20 0.72 2.07 13.00
C ALA A 20 -0.53 1.43 12.37
N VAL A 21 -0.37 0.64 11.29
CA VAL A 21 -1.47 -0.10 10.65
C VAL A 21 -2.05 -1.14 11.60
N PHE A 22 -1.19 -1.90 12.32
CA PHE A 22 -1.66 -2.87 13.31
C PHE A 22 -2.47 -2.22 14.43
N ILE A 23 -2.03 -1.08 14.94
CA ILE A 23 -2.76 -0.34 15.98
C ILE A 23 -4.10 0.21 15.43
N ALA A 24 -4.08 0.78 14.22
CA ALA A 24 -5.27 1.41 13.63
C ALA A 24 -6.38 0.42 13.31
N PHE A 25 -6.03 -0.81 12.91
CA PHE A 25 -6.96 -1.86 12.44
C PHE A 25 -6.85 -3.15 13.26
N HIS A 26 -6.43 -3.07 14.52
CA HIS A 26 -6.14 -4.22 15.39
C HIS A 26 -7.27 -5.25 15.46
N GLU A 27 -8.52 -4.81 15.59
CA GLU A 27 -9.67 -5.72 15.69
C GLU A 27 -9.82 -6.58 14.41
N THR A 28 -9.72 -5.94 13.24
CA THR A 28 -9.83 -6.66 11.98
C THR A 28 -8.64 -7.58 11.74
N ILE A 29 -7.43 -7.07 11.98
CA ILE A 29 -6.19 -7.84 11.79
C ILE A 29 -6.20 -9.05 12.72
N TRP A 30 -6.64 -8.90 13.98
CA TRP A 30 -6.71 -10.01 14.91
C TRP A 30 -7.67 -11.12 14.44
N LYS A 31 -8.87 -10.74 13.94
CA LYS A 31 -9.82 -11.70 13.34
C LYS A 31 -9.23 -12.42 12.13
N LEU A 32 -8.53 -11.69 11.25
CA LEU A 32 -7.86 -12.26 10.08
C LEU A 32 -6.75 -13.24 10.49
N ILE A 33 -5.95 -12.90 11.51
CA ILE A 33 -4.90 -13.80 12.03
C ILE A 33 -5.52 -15.09 12.58
N GLN A 34 -6.56 -14.97 13.42
CA GLN A 34 -7.24 -16.15 13.96
C GLN A 34 -7.81 -17.05 12.85
N GLU A 35 -8.44 -16.45 11.84
CA GLU A 35 -9.00 -17.19 10.72
C GLU A 35 -7.89 -17.79 9.82
N ALA A 36 -6.77 -17.11 9.64
CA ALA A 36 -5.61 -17.64 8.91
C ALA A 36 -5.09 -18.92 9.56
N PHE A 37 -4.98 -18.95 10.89
CA PHE A 37 -4.59 -20.18 11.61
C PHE A 37 -5.62 -21.30 11.46
N ARG A 38 -6.93 -20.98 11.49
CA ARG A 38 -7.98 -21.97 11.21
C ARG A 38 -7.89 -22.51 9.80
N MET A 39 -7.67 -21.61 8.80
CA MET A 39 -7.48 -22.02 7.41
C MET A 39 -6.29 -22.96 7.24
N LEU A 40 -5.16 -22.69 7.90
CA LEU A 40 -4.02 -23.59 7.89
C LEU A 40 -4.39 -24.96 8.49
N GLY A 41 -5.08 -24.99 9.62
CA GLY A 41 -5.59 -26.23 10.20
C GLY A 41 -6.52 -27.01 9.26
N ASP A 42 -7.41 -26.32 8.57
CA ASP A 42 -8.32 -26.92 7.58
C ASP A 42 -7.56 -27.49 6.37
N ILE A 43 -6.49 -26.83 5.92
CA ILE A 43 -5.63 -27.31 4.83
C ILE A 43 -4.92 -28.61 5.27
N PHE A 44 -4.31 -28.64 6.45
CA PHE A 44 -3.64 -29.83 6.97
C PHE A 44 -4.59 -31.01 7.24
N THR A 45 -5.85 -30.73 7.57
CA THR A 45 -6.88 -31.75 7.79
C THR A 45 -7.71 -32.08 6.55
N LEU A 46 -7.36 -31.51 5.37
CA LEU A 46 -8.08 -31.67 4.10
C LEU A 46 -9.57 -31.27 4.16
N LYS A 47 -9.93 -30.40 5.10
CA LYS A 47 -11.29 -29.86 5.29
C LYS A 47 -11.48 -28.49 4.66
N PHE A 48 -10.45 -27.95 4.02
CA PHE A 48 -10.51 -26.64 3.40
C PHE A 48 -11.56 -26.60 2.28
N SER A 49 -12.51 -25.65 2.38
CA SER A 49 -13.55 -25.47 1.38
C SER A 49 -13.71 -24.00 1.01
N LEU A 50 -13.78 -23.74 -0.29
CA LEU A 50 -14.07 -22.41 -0.85
C LEU A 50 -15.57 -22.12 -0.96
N LYS A 51 -16.43 -23.12 -0.68
CA LYS A 51 -17.87 -23.03 -1.00
C LYS A 51 -18.68 -22.26 0.05
N ASN A 52 -18.24 -22.29 1.33
CA ASN A 52 -18.92 -21.64 2.45
C ASN A 52 -17.91 -20.87 3.31
N MET A 53 -17.31 -19.82 2.73
CA MET A 53 -16.37 -18.98 3.45
C MET A 53 -17.11 -17.97 4.33
N ASN A 54 -16.65 -17.81 5.58
CA ASN A 54 -17.00 -16.65 6.39
C ASN A 54 -16.36 -15.37 5.81
N ASP A 55 -16.77 -14.22 6.32
CA ASP A 55 -16.30 -12.92 5.81
C ASP A 55 -14.79 -12.75 5.96
N GLU A 56 -14.20 -13.23 7.06
CA GLU A 56 -12.75 -13.16 7.33
C GLU A 56 -11.95 -14.03 6.35
N ARG A 57 -12.40 -15.27 6.11
CA ARG A 57 -11.77 -16.19 5.15
C ARG A 57 -11.83 -15.64 3.74
N LYS A 58 -12.98 -15.08 3.36
CA LYS A 58 -13.16 -14.42 2.09
C LYS A 58 -12.20 -13.23 1.94
N MET A 59 -12.06 -12.41 2.98
CA MET A 59 -11.10 -11.29 2.98
C MET A 59 -9.67 -11.75 2.79
N ILE A 60 -9.23 -12.81 3.49
CA ILE A 60 -7.88 -13.37 3.32
C ILE A 60 -7.66 -13.78 1.86
N MET A 61 -8.63 -14.48 1.25
CA MET A 61 -8.53 -14.86 -0.17
C MET A 61 -8.47 -13.63 -1.09
N MET A 62 -9.23 -12.56 -0.79
CA MET A 62 -9.19 -11.33 -1.58
C MET A 62 -7.84 -10.62 -1.44
N TYR A 63 -7.22 -10.60 -0.26
CA TYR A 63 -5.87 -10.06 -0.06
C TYR A 63 -4.82 -10.86 -0.84
N ILE A 64 -4.91 -12.21 -0.84
CA ILE A 64 -4.01 -13.06 -1.62
C ILE A 64 -4.15 -12.74 -3.11
N VAL A 65 -5.37 -12.70 -3.63
CA VAL A 65 -5.65 -12.42 -5.04
C VAL A 65 -5.20 -10.99 -5.42
N ALA A 66 -5.45 -10.01 -4.56
CA ALA A 66 -5.00 -8.63 -4.80
C ALA A 66 -3.46 -8.47 -4.72
N SER A 67 -2.75 -9.40 -4.08
CA SER A 67 -1.29 -9.39 -4.04
C SER A 67 -0.65 -10.03 -5.27
N ILE A 68 -1.38 -10.83 -6.06
CA ILE A 68 -0.84 -11.52 -7.24
C ILE A 68 -0.27 -10.54 -8.28
N PRO A 69 -0.96 -9.45 -8.69
CA PRO A 69 -0.39 -8.51 -9.66
C PRO A 69 0.91 -7.88 -9.18
N LEU A 70 1.00 -7.54 -7.90
CA LEU A 70 2.22 -7.01 -7.31
C LEU A 70 3.36 -8.02 -7.40
N ALA A 71 3.11 -9.29 -7.06
CA ALA A 71 4.10 -10.37 -7.14
C ALA A 71 4.59 -10.62 -8.57
N ILE A 72 3.71 -10.46 -9.58
CA ILE A 72 4.07 -10.59 -11.00
C ILE A 72 4.90 -9.40 -11.47
N ILE A 73 4.60 -8.18 -11.01
CA ILE A 73 5.27 -6.94 -11.44
C ILE A 73 6.61 -6.75 -10.71
N TYR A 74 6.72 -7.20 -9.46
CA TYR A 74 7.91 -6.99 -8.62
C TYR A 74 9.24 -7.45 -9.25
N PRO A 75 9.36 -8.59 -9.95
CA PRO A 75 10.59 -9.01 -10.60
C PRO A 75 11.11 -8.02 -11.66
N PHE A 76 10.23 -7.16 -12.19
CA PHE A 76 10.60 -6.12 -13.15
C PHE A 76 11.04 -4.81 -12.48
N LYS A 77 11.21 -4.80 -11.15
CA LYS A 77 11.60 -3.61 -10.39
C LYS A 77 12.90 -2.99 -10.91
N SER A 78 13.87 -3.80 -11.33
CA SER A 78 15.13 -3.31 -11.89
C SER A 78 14.95 -2.39 -13.11
N ILE A 79 13.92 -2.62 -13.92
CA ILE A 79 13.58 -1.77 -15.07
C ILE A 79 13.10 -0.40 -14.59
N TYR A 80 12.24 -0.37 -13.56
CA TYR A 80 11.76 0.88 -12.98
C TYR A 80 12.89 1.64 -12.27
N ASP A 81 13.73 0.93 -11.53
CA ASP A 81 14.88 1.51 -10.83
C ASP A 81 15.86 2.16 -11.81
N SER A 82 16.09 1.58 -13.00
CA SER A 82 16.94 2.17 -14.02
C SER A 82 16.35 3.47 -14.60
N ILE A 83 15.02 3.52 -14.80
CA ILE A 83 14.32 4.74 -15.24
C ILE A 83 14.40 5.83 -14.15
N VAL A 84 14.28 5.44 -12.89
CA VAL A 84 14.42 6.37 -11.75
C VAL A 84 15.83 6.92 -11.66
N GLN A 85 16.83 6.05 -11.78
CA GLN A 85 18.26 6.44 -11.75
C GLN A 85 18.64 7.35 -12.92
N SER A 86 17.92 7.28 -14.05
CA SER A 86 18.09 8.24 -15.15
C SER A 86 17.69 9.68 -14.78
N GLY A 87 17.07 9.88 -13.60
CA GLY A 87 16.64 11.21 -13.12
C GLY A 87 15.51 11.85 -13.93
N SER A 88 14.74 11.07 -14.70
CA SER A 88 13.69 11.59 -15.54
C SER A 88 12.55 12.22 -14.73
N LEU A 89 12.58 13.55 -14.62
CA LEU A 89 11.51 14.32 -13.98
C LEU A 89 10.17 14.18 -14.75
N ILE A 90 10.23 14.01 -16.07
CA ILE A 90 9.01 13.79 -16.88
C ILE A 90 8.33 12.50 -16.47
N PHE A 91 9.09 11.40 -16.31
CA PHE A 91 8.53 10.13 -15.86
C PHE A 91 7.90 10.24 -14.46
N LEU A 92 8.63 10.85 -13.53
CA LEU A 92 8.14 11.08 -12.16
C LEU A 92 6.86 11.92 -12.14
N GLY A 93 6.83 12.98 -12.93
CA GLY A 93 5.65 13.85 -13.07
C GLY A 93 4.45 13.11 -13.66
N CYS A 94 4.65 12.25 -14.67
CA CYS A 94 3.59 11.39 -15.19
C CYS A 94 3.03 10.43 -14.12
N CYS A 95 3.86 9.91 -13.22
CA CYS A 95 3.42 9.07 -12.10
C CYS A 95 2.55 9.84 -11.10
N PHE A 96 2.89 11.10 -10.80
CA PHE A 96 2.02 11.98 -9.99
C PHE A 96 0.70 12.27 -10.70
N LEU A 97 0.72 12.56 -12.01
CA LEU A 97 -0.50 12.79 -12.80
C LEU A 97 -1.39 11.53 -12.85
N PHE A 98 -0.80 10.34 -12.95
CA PHE A 98 -1.54 9.08 -12.86
C PHE A 98 -2.27 8.97 -11.51
N THR A 99 -1.57 9.22 -10.40
CA THR A 99 -2.18 9.24 -9.06
C THR A 99 -3.32 10.24 -9.00
N SER A 100 -3.10 11.46 -9.49
CA SER A 100 -4.13 12.51 -9.54
C SER A 100 -5.37 12.05 -10.31
N ALA A 101 -5.19 11.46 -11.49
CA ALA A 101 -6.29 10.96 -12.32
C ALA A 101 -7.12 9.89 -11.59
N VAL A 102 -6.46 8.92 -10.94
CA VAL A 102 -7.14 7.89 -10.14
C VAL A 102 -7.97 8.51 -9.02
N LEU A 103 -7.42 9.49 -8.30
CA LEU A 103 -8.09 10.18 -7.22
C LEU A 103 -9.27 11.02 -7.71
N PHE A 104 -9.14 11.76 -8.82
CA PHE A 104 -10.24 12.52 -9.42
C PHE A 104 -11.37 11.61 -9.91
N ILE A 105 -11.04 10.48 -10.55
CA ILE A 105 -12.05 9.53 -11.01
C ILE A 105 -12.79 8.93 -9.83
N SER A 106 -12.07 8.60 -8.74
CA SER A 106 -12.69 8.04 -7.54
C SER A 106 -13.60 9.03 -6.81
N ASP A 107 -13.23 10.32 -6.80
CA ASP A 107 -14.01 11.40 -6.17
C ASP A 107 -15.35 11.67 -6.89
N ARG A 108 -15.40 11.39 -8.19
CA ARG A 108 -16.63 11.54 -9.02
C ARG A 108 -17.61 10.36 -8.89
N LYS A 109 -17.22 9.31 -8.20
CA LYS A 109 -18.11 8.15 -7.98
C LYS A 109 -19.01 8.40 -6.78
N ASP A 110 -20.28 8.05 -6.94
CA ASP A 110 -21.22 8.06 -5.83
C ASP A 110 -20.73 7.20 -4.67
N ASN A 111 -21.22 7.50 -3.47
CA ASN A 111 -20.87 6.75 -2.28
C ASN A 111 -21.19 5.26 -2.47
N GLY A 112 -20.15 4.46 -2.66
CA GLY A 112 -20.29 3.03 -2.78
C GLY A 112 -20.75 2.40 -1.47
N THR A 113 -21.48 1.29 -1.58
CA THR A 113 -22.01 0.54 -0.43
C THR A 113 -21.41 -0.85 -0.29
N LYS A 114 -20.63 -1.29 -1.28
CA LYS A 114 -20.02 -2.62 -1.26
C LYS A 114 -19.09 -2.82 -0.07
N GLY A 115 -19.16 -4.00 0.51
CA GLY A 115 -18.26 -4.48 1.55
C GLY A 115 -17.67 -5.85 1.21
N THR A 116 -17.27 -6.61 2.23
CA THR A 116 -16.66 -7.94 2.06
C THR A 116 -17.56 -8.90 1.28
N LYS A 117 -18.87 -8.90 1.57
CA LYS A 117 -19.82 -9.86 0.98
C LYS A 117 -19.96 -9.68 -0.53
N GLU A 118 -19.92 -8.44 -1.01
CA GLU A 118 -20.08 -8.10 -2.42
C GLU A 118 -18.76 -8.11 -3.21
N MET A 119 -17.64 -8.24 -2.51
CA MET A 119 -16.31 -8.26 -3.16
C MET A 119 -16.14 -9.52 -4.01
N THR A 120 -15.69 -9.33 -5.23
CA THR A 120 -15.39 -10.40 -6.19
C THR A 120 -13.88 -10.53 -6.42
N TYR A 121 -13.43 -11.69 -6.95
CA TYR A 121 -12.04 -11.89 -7.37
C TYR A 121 -11.60 -10.87 -8.43
N LYS A 122 -12.53 -10.44 -9.31
CA LYS A 122 -12.24 -9.38 -10.31
C LYS A 122 -11.99 -8.03 -9.65
N ASP A 123 -12.70 -7.72 -8.56
CA ASP A 123 -12.45 -6.50 -7.79
C ASP A 123 -11.08 -6.56 -7.12
N ALA A 124 -10.74 -7.70 -6.52
CA ALA A 124 -9.43 -7.90 -5.87
C ALA A 124 -8.28 -7.77 -6.88
N LEU A 125 -8.37 -8.41 -8.05
CA LEU A 125 -7.37 -8.28 -9.11
C LEU A 125 -7.26 -6.85 -9.62
N PHE A 126 -8.37 -6.15 -9.80
CA PHE A 126 -8.38 -4.76 -10.25
C PHE A 126 -7.64 -3.85 -9.24
N ILE A 127 -7.97 -3.95 -7.95
CA ILE A 127 -7.28 -3.19 -6.90
C ILE A 127 -5.80 -3.58 -6.84
N GLY A 128 -5.50 -4.87 -6.99
CA GLY A 128 -4.13 -5.39 -7.03
C GLY A 128 -3.29 -4.88 -8.19
N LEU A 129 -3.88 -4.67 -9.38
CA LEU A 129 -3.21 -4.03 -10.52
C LEU A 129 -2.81 -2.59 -10.18
N PHE A 130 -3.70 -1.83 -9.55
CA PHE A 130 -3.37 -0.47 -9.10
C PHE A 130 -2.29 -0.47 -8.01
N GLN A 131 -2.27 -1.49 -7.14
CA GLN A 131 -1.16 -1.69 -6.21
C GLN A 131 0.16 -1.98 -6.93
N GLY A 132 0.12 -2.79 -8.00
CA GLY A 132 1.30 -3.08 -8.82
C GLY A 132 1.89 -1.82 -9.48
N PHE A 133 1.05 -0.94 -10.03
CA PHE A 133 1.51 0.35 -10.55
C PHE A 133 2.15 1.25 -9.48
N ALA A 134 1.79 1.06 -8.23
CA ALA A 134 2.38 1.82 -7.12
C ALA A 134 3.82 1.39 -6.75
N LEU A 135 4.43 0.44 -7.47
CA LEU A 135 5.88 0.24 -7.48
C LEU A 135 6.61 1.37 -8.21
N LEU A 136 5.92 2.09 -9.10
CA LEU A 136 6.49 3.24 -9.79
C LEU A 136 6.65 4.41 -8.80
N PRO A 137 7.83 5.05 -8.75
CA PRO A 137 8.05 6.20 -7.88
C PRO A 137 7.12 7.35 -8.27
N GLY A 138 6.55 8.01 -7.26
CA GLY A 138 5.54 9.06 -7.48
C GLY A 138 4.09 8.54 -7.56
N VAL A 139 3.87 7.24 -7.77
CA VAL A 139 2.54 6.65 -7.65
C VAL A 139 2.23 6.38 -6.18
N SER A 140 1.19 7.03 -5.66
CA SER A 140 0.74 6.80 -4.29
C SER A 140 0.10 5.42 -4.15
N ARG A 141 0.69 4.53 -3.33
CA ARG A 141 0.13 3.18 -3.10
C ARG A 141 -1.28 3.24 -2.48
N SER A 142 -1.41 3.95 -1.36
CA SER A 142 -2.71 4.09 -0.70
C SER A 142 -3.71 4.86 -1.56
N GLY A 143 -3.27 5.91 -2.27
CA GLY A 143 -4.10 6.65 -3.21
C GLY A 143 -4.65 5.75 -4.33
N SER A 144 -3.80 4.91 -4.91
CA SER A 144 -4.18 3.99 -5.99
C SER A 144 -5.13 2.89 -5.51
N THR A 145 -4.86 2.27 -4.36
CA THR A 145 -5.68 1.16 -3.85
C THR A 145 -7.00 1.63 -3.23
N ILE A 146 -7.03 2.78 -2.53
CA ILE A 146 -8.27 3.39 -2.06
C ILE A 146 -9.09 3.87 -3.26
N GLY A 147 -8.46 4.63 -4.17
CA GLY A 147 -9.13 5.17 -5.35
C GLY A 147 -9.74 4.07 -6.22
N SER A 148 -8.99 3.01 -6.53
CA SER A 148 -9.50 1.87 -7.30
C SER A 148 -10.62 1.12 -6.59
N SER A 149 -10.58 1.01 -5.26
CA SER A 149 -11.68 0.43 -4.47
C SER A 149 -12.95 1.28 -4.57
N LEU A 150 -12.84 2.61 -4.44
CA LEU A 150 -13.97 3.53 -4.59
C LEU A 150 -14.54 3.49 -6.02
N ILE A 151 -13.70 3.42 -7.06
CA ILE A 151 -14.11 3.25 -8.45
C ILE A 151 -14.93 1.96 -8.65
N ARG A 152 -14.61 0.89 -7.90
CA ARG A 152 -15.37 -0.37 -7.93
C ARG A 152 -16.66 -0.34 -7.10
N GLY A 153 -16.98 0.79 -6.47
CA GLY A 153 -18.22 1.01 -5.70
C GLY A 153 -18.16 0.46 -4.27
N PHE A 154 -16.95 0.29 -3.70
CA PHE A 154 -16.79 -0.05 -2.28
C PHE A 154 -17.08 1.16 -1.40
N SER A 155 -17.57 0.88 -0.18
CA SER A 155 -17.75 1.92 0.82
C SER A 155 -16.42 2.56 1.22
N LYS A 156 -16.43 3.83 1.59
CA LYS A 156 -15.24 4.59 1.99
C LYS A 156 -14.47 3.90 3.13
N GLN A 157 -15.20 3.43 4.14
CA GLN A 157 -14.62 2.71 5.26
C GLN A 157 -13.92 1.41 4.82
N PHE A 158 -14.59 0.62 3.96
CA PHE A 158 -14.01 -0.61 3.42
C PHE A 158 -12.76 -0.31 2.57
N ALA A 159 -12.82 0.68 1.68
CA ALA A 159 -11.72 1.04 0.80
C ALA A 159 -10.46 1.41 1.56
N VAL A 160 -10.58 2.23 2.62
CA VAL A 160 -9.46 2.60 3.49
C VAL A 160 -8.92 1.38 4.22
N GLN A 161 -9.77 0.61 4.89
CA GLN A 161 -9.36 -0.56 5.64
C GLN A 161 -8.70 -1.61 4.75
N PHE A 162 -9.31 -1.95 3.61
CA PHE A 162 -8.78 -2.91 2.65
C PHE A 162 -7.40 -2.48 2.13
N SER A 163 -7.25 -1.22 1.76
CA SER A 163 -5.99 -0.66 1.25
C SER A 163 -4.84 -0.78 2.25
N PHE A 164 -5.06 -0.37 3.50
CA PHE A 164 -4.00 -0.41 4.50
C PHE A 164 -3.61 -1.83 4.90
N ILE A 165 -4.58 -2.73 5.08
CA ILE A 165 -4.31 -4.14 5.42
C ILE A 165 -3.65 -4.86 4.23
N LEU A 166 -4.07 -4.60 2.98
CA LEU A 166 -3.42 -5.12 1.77
C LEU A 166 -1.93 -4.73 1.70
N GLY A 167 -1.57 -3.60 2.29
CA GLY A 167 -0.19 -3.15 2.37
C GLY A 167 0.71 -3.94 3.30
N ILE A 168 0.15 -4.64 4.29
CA ILE A 168 0.94 -5.36 5.31
C ILE A 168 1.91 -6.37 4.70
N PRO A 169 1.47 -7.32 3.84
CA PRO A 169 2.38 -8.29 3.24
C PRO A 169 3.48 -7.63 2.39
N ALA A 170 3.13 -6.58 1.64
CA ALA A 170 4.08 -5.89 0.77
C ALA A 170 5.16 -5.14 1.57
N ILE A 171 4.76 -4.41 2.63
CA ILE A 171 5.70 -3.70 3.51
C ILE A 171 6.59 -4.71 4.23
N PHE A 172 6.01 -5.77 4.77
CA PHE A 172 6.77 -6.78 5.50
C PHE A 172 7.81 -7.46 4.60
N ALA A 173 7.42 -7.89 3.39
CA ALA A 173 8.33 -8.51 2.43
C ALA A 173 9.44 -7.53 1.98
N GLY A 174 9.08 -6.28 1.65
CA GLY A 174 10.04 -5.25 1.27
C GLY A 174 11.06 -4.95 2.38
N SER A 175 10.58 -4.72 3.61
CA SER A 175 11.45 -4.47 4.75
C SER A 175 12.37 -5.65 5.07
N PHE A 176 11.89 -6.90 4.88
CA PHE A 176 12.72 -8.08 5.09
C PHE A 176 13.88 -8.15 4.10
N VAL A 177 13.63 -7.88 2.82
CA VAL A 177 14.66 -7.83 1.77
C VAL A 177 15.67 -6.71 2.08
N GLU A 178 15.17 -5.49 2.39
CA GLU A 178 16.02 -4.33 2.71
C GLU A 178 16.93 -4.59 3.93
N ILE A 179 16.41 -5.24 4.98
CA ILE A 179 17.20 -5.60 6.17
C ILE A 179 18.28 -6.63 5.80
N LYS A 180 17.91 -7.67 5.04
CA LYS A 180 18.84 -8.69 4.60
C LYS A 180 19.98 -8.09 3.80
N ASP A 181 19.67 -7.27 2.79
CA ASP A 181 20.67 -6.61 1.95
C ASP A 181 21.59 -5.71 2.78
N ALA A 182 21.05 -4.97 3.75
CA ALA A 182 21.82 -4.12 4.63
C ALA A 182 22.78 -4.92 5.55
N MET A 183 22.34 -6.08 6.04
CA MET A 183 23.17 -6.97 6.87
C MET A 183 24.30 -7.61 6.07
N GLU A 184 24.08 -8.02 4.81
CA GLU A 184 25.09 -8.60 3.93
C GLU A 184 26.24 -7.62 3.62
N ILE A 185 25.92 -6.31 3.57
CA ILE A 185 26.91 -5.26 3.31
C ILE A 185 27.63 -4.78 4.60
N GLY A 186 27.22 -5.30 5.78
CA GLY A 186 27.81 -4.93 7.07
C GLY A 186 27.47 -3.49 7.50
N ALA A 187 26.23 -3.05 7.27
CA ALA A 187 25.77 -1.73 7.68
C ALA A 187 25.86 -1.54 9.21
N THR A 188 26.63 -0.53 9.64
CA THR A 188 26.63 -0.10 11.04
C THR A 188 25.70 1.09 11.19
N VAL A 189 24.74 0.99 12.09
CA VAL A 189 23.76 2.06 12.36
C VAL A 189 23.72 2.33 13.85
N GLU A 190 23.66 3.59 14.24
CA GLU A 190 23.53 3.97 15.65
C GLU A 190 22.14 3.60 16.16
N ILE A 191 22.08 2.95 17.33
CA ILE A 191 20.85 2.42 17.93
C ILE A 191 19.86 3.54 18.26
N VAL A 192 20.32 4.67 18.78
CA VAL A 192 19.44 5.76 19.24
C VAL A 192 18.65 6.38 18.09
N PRO A 193 19.25 6.82 16.96
CA PRO A 193 18.51 7.30 15.79
C PRO A 193 17.52 6.25 15.23
N MET A 194 17.86 4.97 15.28
CA MET A 194 17.00 3.88 14.83
C MET A 194 15.71 3.79 15.66
N ILE A 195 15.84 3.76 16.99
CA ILE A 195 14.68 3.68 17.89
C ILE A 195 13.81 4.94 17.73
N VAL A 196 14.42 6.11 17.69
CA VAL A 196 13.70 7.38 17.50
C VAL A 196 12.97 7.39 16.17
N GLY A 197 13.63 7.02 15.06
CA GLY A 197 13.02 6.95 13.74
C GLY A 197 11.85 5.96 13.70
N PHE A 198 12.01 4.76 14.26
CA PHE A 198 10.95 3.76 14.36
C PHE A 198 9.72 4.28 15.12
N VAL A 199 9.93 4.86 16.32
CA VAL A 199 8.83 5.38 17.14
C VAL A 199 8.15 6.56 16.46
N VAL A 200 8.91 7.49 15.91
CA VAL A 200 8.36 8.66 15.20
C VAL A 200 7.55 8.20 13.99
N SER A 201 8.07 7.25 13.19
CA SER A 201 7.34 6.75 12.03
C SER A 201 6.05 6.02 12.42
N ALA A 202 6.03 5.28 13.54
CA ALA A 202 4.82 4.65 14.05
C ALA A 202 3.76 5.70 14.49
N VAL A 203 4.17 6.71 15.22
CA VAL A 203 3.26 7.78 15.68
C VAL A 203 2.71 8.59 14.51
N VAL A 204 3.60 9.09 13.64
CA VAL A 204 3.20 9.88 12.46
C VAL A 204 2.39 9.03 11.49
N GLY A 205 2.76 7.77 11.31
CA GLY A 205 2.01 6.81 10.51
C GLY A 205 0.58 6.62 11.03
N PHE A 206 0.40 6.45 12.35
CA PHE A 206 -0.93 6.33 12.94
C PHE A 206 -1.78 7.59 12.75
N ILE A 207 -1.21 8.77 12.98
CA ILE A 207 -1.89 10.06 12.77
C ILE A 207 -2.29 10.19 11.28
N SER A 208 -1.38 9.85 10.36
CA SER A 208 -1.64 9.90 8.92
C SER A 208 -2.76 8.96 8.48
N ILE A 209 -2.83 7.73 9.03
CA ILE A 209 -3.92 6.79 8.76
C ILE A 209 -5.26 7.37 9.21
N LYS A 210 -5.31 7.93 10.42
CA LYS A 210 -6.53 8.57 10.94
C LYS A 210 -6.94 9.78 10.12
N MET A 211 -5.98 10.58 9.68
CA MET A 211 -6.23 11.73 8.81
C MET A 211 -6.81 11.29 7.45
N ILE A 212 -6.23 10.27 6.81
CA ILE A 212 -6.72 9.74 5.53
C ILE A 212 -8.15 9.19 5.70
N ASP A 213 -8.39 8.40 6.74
CA ASP A 213 -9.73 7.86 7.05
C ASP A 213 -10.76 8.99 7.22
N TYR A 214 -10.41 10.04 7.95
CA TYR A 214 -11.25 11.22 8.12
C TYR A 214 -11.51 11.94 6.79
N LEU A 215 -10.47 12.20 5.99
CA LEU A 215 -10.61 12.94 4.73
C LEU A 215 -11.40 12.16 3.68
N VAL A 216 -11.24 10.84 3.62
CA VAL A 216 -12.04 9.98 2.73
C VAL A 216 -13.51 9.97 3.16
N LYS A 217 -13.79 9.84 4.47
CA LYS A 217 -15.18 9.83 5.01
C LYS A 217 -15.89 11.16 4.83
N THR A 218 -15.17 12.28 4.87
CA THR A 218 -15.74 13.64 4.77
C THR A 218 -15.74 14.23 3.38
N ASP A 219 -15.53 13.44 2.33
CA ASP A 219 -15.47 13.88 0.92
C ASP A 219 -14.38 14.92 0.62
N LYS A 220 -13.35 15.00 1.47
CA LYS A 220 -12.20 15.91 1.28
C LYS A 220 -11.02 15.25 0.60
N TYR A 221 -11.19 14.03 0.11
CA TYR A 221 -10.14 13.25 -0.52
C TYR A 221 -9.60 13.90 -1.82
N LYS A 222 -10.43 14.71 -2.47
CA LYS A 222 -10.06 15.54 -3.63
C LYS A 222 -8.85 16.45 -3.40
N ILE A 223 -8.57 16.84 -2.15
CA ILE A 223 -7.39 17.65 -1.81
C ILE A 223 -6.11 16.95 -2.26
N PHE A 224 -6.02 15.63 -2.08
CA PHE A 224 -4.87 14.86 -2.54
C PHE A 224 -4.78 14.78 -4.07
N ALA A 225 -5.92 14.74 -4.77
CA ALA A 225 -5.95 14.77 -6.23
C ALA A 225 -5.38 16.08 -6.76
N ILE A 226 -5.78 17.22 -6.18
CA ILE A 226 -5.26 18.55 -6.56
C ILE A 226 -3.78 18.67 -6.22
N TYR A 227 -3.36 18.22 -5.03
CA TYR A 227 -1.95 18.23 -4.62
C TYR A 227 -1.07 17.44 -5.59
N THR A 228 -1.45 16.21 -5.93
CA THR A 228 -0.68 15.39 -6.87
C THR A 228 -0.76 15.90 -8.30
N LEU A 229 -1.84 16.60 -8.70
CA LEU A 229 -1.93 17.30 -9.98
C LEU A 229 -0.88 18.41 -10.07
N ILE A 230 -0.83 19.27 -9.07
CA ILE A 230 0.12 20.40 -9.04
C ILE A 230 1.55 19.85 -9.08
N LEU A 231 1.87 18.87 -8.23
CA LEU A 231 3.19 18.23 -8.25
C LEU A 231 3.54 17.64 -9.61
N GLY A 232 2.59 16.93 -10.23
CA GLY A 232 2.80 16.33 -11.55
C GLY A 232 3.08 17.36 -12.64
N VAL A 233 2.26 18.41 -12.71
CA VAL A 233 2.44 19.49 -13.70
C VAL A 233 3.77 20.21 -13.50
N VAL A 234 4.11 20.57 -12.25
CA VAL A 234 5.37 21.24 -11.94
C VAL A 234 6.57 20.34 -12.28
N THR A 235 6.52 19.06 -11.90
CA THR A 235 7.62 18.12 -12.13
C THR A 235 7.83 17.85 -13.63
N VAL A 236 6.73 17.71 -14.42
CA VAL A 236 6.82 17.60 -15.89
C VAL A 236 7.39 18.88 -16.49
N GLY A 237 6.91 20.05 -16.04
CA GLY A 237 7.40 21.34 -16.52
C GLY A 237 8.91 21.49 -16.27
N LEU A 238 9.39 21.18 -15.08
CA LEU A 238 10.82 21.19 -14.78
C LEU A 238 11.62 20.17 -15.62
N GLY A 239 11.02 19.05 -15.99
CA GLY A 239 11.68 18.06 -16.84
C GLY A 239 11.73 18.45 -18.33
N ILE A 240 10.88 19.38 -18.77
CA ILE A 240 10.88 19.87 -20.17
C ILE A 240 11.76 21.12 -20.32
N PHE A 241 11.73 22.02 -19.35
CA PHE A 241 12.34 23.35 -19.43
C PHE A 241 13.59 23.54 -18.56
N GLY A 242 13.89 22.63 -17.64
CA GLY A 242 15.07 22.63 -16.77
C GLY A 242 16.11 21.67 -17.27
#